data_05aba5ca143c92959924f57cdf37c3e5
#
_entry.id   05aba5ca143c92959924f57cdf37c3e5
#
_cell.length_a   1.000
_cell.length_b   1.000
_cell.length_c   1.000
_cell.angle_alpha   90.00
_cell.angle_beta   90.00
_cell.angle_gamma   90.00
#
_symmetry.space_group_name_H-M   'P 1'
#
loop_
_entity.id
_entity.type
_entity.pdbx_description
1 polymer ?
#
loop_
_entity_poly.entity_id
_entity_poly.type
_entity_poly.pdbx_seq_one_letter_code
_entity_poly.pdbx_strand_id
1 'polypeptide(L)'
;MSINVFEKRAFLVAVASVAVSLALIAYATWGMGINVPTCIPLGSKPFEQASVTRHEGKNYEVHFVARMWAFEPSVLRVPTGSTLDIYAVTKDVTHGFLIAGTNVNLMLVPGTVSNSRVHFDKPGIYTIVCHEYCGRNHQNMNARIEVSDQIADYSVEGLPADEGMKLLDAKGCLACHSVDGSAGVGPTFKGAWGAPVTLADGTTRTLDDALFLQKVRHPDTITIKDYPPVMPVIPLTDDEISQIEAYLEGLQK
;
A
#
# COMPACT_ATOMS: atom_id res chain seq x y z
N MET A 1 -4.00 -59.52 16.45
CA MET A 1 -3.23 -59.32 15.20
C MET A 1 -1.81 -58.89 15.59
N SER A 2 -0.79 -59.76 15.36
CA SER A 2 0.59 -59.40 15.70
C SER A 2 1.16 -58.49 14.61
N ILE A 3 1.55 -57.26 14.97
CA ILE A 3 2.18 -56.31 14.06
C ILE A 3 3.53 -56.91 13.62
N ASN A 4 3.74 -57.04 12.32
CA ASN A 4 4.96 -57.57 11.71
C ASN A 4 6.17 -56.66 12.06
N VAL A 5 7.36 -57.24 12.15
CA VAL A 5 8.62 -56.53 12.46
C VAL A 5 8.89 -55.41 11.46
N PHE A 6 8.54 -55.60 10.18
CA PHE A 6 8.67 -54.57 9.14
C PHE A 6 7.70 -53.39 9.37
N GLU A 7 6.47 -53.64 9.78
CA GLU A 7 5.48 -52.63 10.11
C GLU A 7 5.93 -51.76 11.31
N LYS A 8 6.47 -52.39 12.35
CA LYS A 8 7.06 -51.69 13.50
C LYS A 8 8.23 -50.81 13.10
N ARG A 9 9.13 -51.31 12.23
CA ARG A 9 10.26 -50.51 11.73
C ARG A 9 9.78 -49.34 10.86
N ALA A 10 8.85 -49.56 9.94
CA ALA A 10 8.27 -48.51 9.11
C ALA A 10 7.58 -47.45 9.96
N PHE A 11 6.82 -47.85 10.98
CA PHE A 11 6.20 -46.92 11.92
C PHE A 11 7.24 -46.10 12.70
N LEU A 12 8.29 -46.72 13.22
CA LEU A 12 9.35 -46.01 13.93
C LEU A 12 10.10 -45.02 13.03
N VAL A 13 10.36 -45.38 11.77
CA VAL A 13 10.98 -44.48 10.79
C VAL A 13 10.05 -43.28 10.50
N ALA A 14 8.75 -43.50 10.31
CA ALA A 14 7.78 -42.44 10.10
C ALA A 14 7.71 -41.49 11.30
N VAL A 15 7.63 -42.00 12.51
CA VAL A 15 7.64 -41.17 13.74
C VAL A 15 8.94 -40.37 13.88
N ALA A 16 10.09 -41.02 13.61
CA ALA A 16 11.39 -40.31 13.65
C ALA A 16 11.47 -39.22 12.59
N SER A 17 10.96 -39.44 11.37
CA SER A 17 10.93 -38.44 10.32
C SER A 17 10.07 -37.24 10.68
N VAL A 18 8.89 -37.48 11.27
CA VAL A 18 8.02 -36.38 11.77
C VAL A 18 8.72 -35.58 12.89
N ALA A 19 9.35 -36.30 13.86
CA ALA A 19 10.06 -35.62 14.95
C ALA A 19 11.23 -34.77 14.44
N VAL A 20 12.01 -35.25 13.46
CA VAL A 20 13.08 -34.48 12.82
C VAL A 20 12.51 -33.26 12.07
N SER A 21 11.41 -33.42 11.33
CA SER A 21 10.77 -32.31 10.62
C SER A 21 10.28 -31.21 11.58
N LEU A 22 9.66 -31.60 12.71
CA LEU A 22 9.22 -30.64 13.73
C LEU A 22 10.40 -29.93 14.40
N ALA A 23 11.49 -30.65 14.68
CA ALA A 23 12.71 -30.06 15.23
C ALA A 23 13.36 -29.06 14.25
N LEU A 24 13.37 -29.36 12.94
CA LEU A 24 13.87 -28.46 11.90
C LEU A 24 12.99 -27.20 11.76
N ILE A 25 11.67 -27.35 11.82
CA ILE A 25 10.74 -26.21 11.81
C ILE A 25 10.98 -25.33 13.05
N ALA A 26 11.08 -25.91 14.23
CA ALA A 26 11.38 -25.20 15.48
C ALA A 26 12.73 -24.48 15.40
N TYR A 27 13.75 -25.13 14.87
CA TYR A 27 15.06 -24.50 14.67
C TYR A 27 14.99 -23.35 13.64
N ALA A 28 14.28 -23.53 12.54
CA ALA A 28 14.09 -22.46 11.54
C ALA A 28 13.38 -21.25 12.13
N THR A 29 12.31 -21.46 12.91
CA THR A 29 11.53 -20.35 13.51
C THR A 29 12.27 -19.66 14.64
N TRP A 30 12.84 -20.41 15.60
CA TRP A 30 13.43 -19.83 16.80
C TRP A 30 14.94 -19.56 16.68
N GLY A 31 15.66 -20.41 15.93
CA GLY A 31 17.10 -20.28 15.77
C GLY A 31 17.52 -19.39 14.59
N MET A 32 16.77 -19.40 13.51
CA MET A 32 17.06 -18.62 12.29
C MET A 32 16.13 -17.43 12.09
N GLY A 33 15.12 -17.24 12.94
CA GLY A 33 14.16 -16.13 12.82
C GLY A 33 13.29 -16.18 11.54
N ILE A 34 13.15 -17.36 10.93
CA ILE A 34 12.29 -17.53 9.76
C ILE A 34 10.84 -17.56 10.23
N ASN A 35 10.07 -16.53 9.88
CA ASN A 35 8.65 -16.51 10.19
C ASN A 35 7.88 -17.47 9.28
N VAL A 36 7.15 -18.38 9.89
CA VAL A 36 6.15 -19.17 9.15
C VAL A 36 5.00 -18.22 8.81
N PRO A 37 4.53 -18.16 7.55
CA PRO A 37 3.38 -17.36 7.20
C PRO A 37 2.21 -17.68 8.13
N THR A 38 1.77 -16.71 8.92
CA THR A 38 0.58 -16.87 9.74
C THR A 38 -0.63 -16.78 8.85
N CYS A 39 -1.54 -17.75 8.96
CA CYS A 39 -2.82 -17.67 8.27
C CYS A 39 -3.57 -16.44 8.77
N ILE A 40 -3.79 -15.48 7.89
CA ILE A 40 -4.71 -14.39 8.17
C ILE A 40 -6.10 -15.00 8.35
N PRO A 41 -6.89 -14.59 9.37
CA PRO A 41 -8.21 -15.14 9.58
C PRO A 41 -9.04 -15.10 8.29
N LEU A 42 -9.68 -16.22 7.96
CA LEU A 42 -10.64 -16.30 6.87
C LEU A 42 -11.69 -15.19 7.06
N GLY A 43 -11.72 -14.20 6.15
CA GLY A 43 -12.63 -13.06 6.22
C GLY A 43 -11.94 -11.69 6.35
N SER A 44 -10.61 -11.63 6.51
CA SER A 44 -9.86 -10.36 6.38
C SER A 44 -10.04 -9.85 4.94
N LYS A 45 -10.75 -8.74 4.79
CA LYS A 45 -10.88 -8.09 3.48
C LYS A 45 -9.56 -7.41 3.11
N PRO A 46 -9.14 -7.47 1.85
CA PRO A 46 -8.03 -6.64 1.37
C PRO A 46 -8.32 -5.17 1.67
N PHE A 47 -7.31 -4.47 2.16
CA PHE A 47 -7.39 -3.02 2.37
C PHE A 47 -7.19 -2.28 1.03
N GLU A 48 -7.70 -1.05 0.95
CA GLU A 48 -7.69 -0.27 -0.28
C GLU A 48 -6.48 0.65 -0.39
N GLN A 49 -5.94 1.12 0.73
CA GLN A 49 -4.88 2.11 0.77
C GLN A 49 -3.69 1.64 1.60
N ALA A 50 -2.50 2.07 1.19
CA ALA A 50 -1.29 1.89 1.97
C ALA A 50 -1.32 2.78 3.21
N SER A 51 -0.78 2.27 4.31
CA SER A 51 -0.71 3.01 5.58
C SER A 51 0.43 2.51 6.45
N VAL A 52 0.86 3.37 7.38
CA VAL A 52 1.80 2.99 8.43
C VAL A 52 1.24 3.44 9.76
N THR A 53 1.16 2.51 10.71
CA THR A 53 0.72 2.79 12.07
C THR A 53 1.84 2.44 13.04
N ARG A 54 2.19 3.38 13.92
CA ARG A 54 3.15 3.13 14.99
C ARG A 54 2.44 2.51 16.19
N HIS A 55 3.04 1.46 16.73
CA HIS A 55 2.70 0.86 18.01
C HIS A 55 3.70 1.27 19.10
N GLU A 56 3.75 0.55 20.20
CA GLU A 56 4.69 0.83 21.28
C GLU A 56 6.16 0.66 20.85
N GLY A 57 7.00 1.59 21.25
CA GLY A 57 8.43 1.57 20.93
C GLY A 57 8.70 1.81 19.45
N LYS A 58 9.50 0.92 18.83
CA LYS A 58 9.87 0.95 17.42
C LYS A 58 9.14 -0.17 16.63
N ASN A 59 7.90 -0.46 16.99
CA ASN A 59 7.07 -1.43 16.29
C ASN A 59 6.09 -0.68 15.37
N TYR A 60 6.03 -1.09 14.13
CA TYR A 60 5.19 -0.47 13.11
C TYR A 60 4.39 -1.53 12.37
N GLU A 61 3.10 -1.28 12.18
CA GLU A 61 2.26 -2.01 11.24
C GLU A 61 2.26 -1.28 9.92
N VAL A 62 2.60 -1.99 8.85
CA VAL A 62 2.79 -1.41 7.52
C VAL A 62 1.91 -2.13 6.52
N HIS A 63 1.02 -1.41 5.89
CA HIS A 63 0.16 -1.89 4.83
C HIS A 63 0.73 -1.47 3.48
N PHE A 64 1.22 -2.43 2.70
CA PHE A 64 1.69 -2.21 1.34
C PHE A 64 0.59 -2.56 0.33
N VAL A 65 0.40 -1.68 -0.64
CA VAL A 65 -0.44 -1.93 -1.81
C VAL A 65 0.45 -2.05 -3.04
N ALA A 66 0.29 -3.14 -3.78
CA ALA A 66 0.95 -3.34 -5.06
C ALA A 66 -0.02 -3.10 -6.21
N ARG A 67 0.44 -2.47 -7.26
CA ARG A 67 -0.23 -2.34 -8.55
C ARG A 67 0.81 -2.27 -9.66
N MET A 68 0.42 -2.46 -10.91
CA MET A 68 1.33 -2.37 -12.06
C MET A 68 1.80 -0.92 -12.27
N TRP A 69 3.01 -0.53 -12.01
CA TRP A 69 4.21 -1.26 -11.61
C TRP A 69 4.84 -0.51 -10.43
N ALA A 70 4.14 -0.46 -9.33
CA ALA A 70 4.51 0.29 -8.13
C ALA A 70 4.17 -0.49 -6.85
N PHE A 71 4.92 -0.21 -5.80
CA PHE A 71 4.56 -0.50 -4.42
C PHE A 71 4.28 0.81 -3.69
N GLU A 72 3.23 0.84 -2.91
CA GLU A 72 2.87 1.94 -2.03
C GLU A 72 2.92 1.47 -0.57
N PRO A 73 3.69 2.16 0.30
CA PRO A 73 4.57 3.29 0.01
C PRO A 73 5.79 2.89 -0.84
N SER A 74 6.33 3.82 -1.64
CA SER A 74 7.54 3.60 -2.43
C SER A 74 8.82 3.73 -1.60
N VAL A 75 8.79 4.52 -0.54
CA VAL A 75 9.86 4.67 0.45
C VAL A 75 9.26 4.66 1.85
N LEU A 76 9.80 3.79 2.69
CA LEU A 76 9.54 3.78 4.13
C LEU A 76 10.86 4.05 4.85
N ARG A 77 10.90 5.05 5.71
CA ARG A 77 12.04 5.32 6.59
C ARG A 77 11.70 4.96 8.02
N VAL A 78 12.57 4.22 8.67
CA VAL A 78 12.40 3.79 10.08
C VAL A 78 13.72 3.84 10.85
N PRO A 79 13.67 4.05 12.18
CA PRO A 79 14.86 3.97 13.02
C PRO A 79 15.47 2.55 13.02
N THR A 80 16.79 2.45 13.24
CA THR A 80 17.44 1.17 13.52
C THR A 80 16.84 0.53 14.77
N GLY A 81 16.67 -0.80 14.76
CA GLY A 81 15.99 -1.57 15.80
C GLY A 81 14.47 -1.60 15.65
N SER A 82 13.95 -1.20 14.48
CA SER A 82 12.51 -1.28 14.18
C SER A 82 12.06 -2.69 13.83
N THR A 83 10.86 -3.03 14.27
CA THR A 83 10.13 -4.23 13.86
C THR A 83 8.94 -3.81 13.02
N LEU A 84 8.81 -4.38 11.82
CA LEU A 84 7.68 -4.14 10.95
C LEU A 84 6.79 -5.38 10.86
N ASP A 85 5.52 -5.22 11.20
CA ASP A 85 4.44 -6.13 10.86
C ASP A 85 3.90 -5.72 9.50
N ILE A 86 4.30 -6.45 8.46
CA ILE A 86 3.97 -6.12 7.08
C ILE A 86 2.72 -6.86 6.66
N TYR A 87 1.76 -6.13 6.13
CA TYR A 87 0.61 -6.63 5.40
C TYR A 87 0.68 -6.11 3.98
N ALA A 88 0.46 -6.96 3.00
CA ALA A 88 0.55 -6.57 1.60
C ALA A 88 -0.59 -7.16 0.77
N VAL A 89 -1.14 -6.34 -0.11
CA VAL A 89 -2.20 -6.69 -1.06
C VAL A 89 -1.81 -6.27 -2.46
N THR A 90 -2.49 -6.82 -3.45
CA THR A 90 -2.44 -6.32 -4.83
C THR A 90 -3.82 -5.91 -5.32
N LYS A 91 -3.88 -4.89 -6.18
CA LYS A 91 -5.11 -4.34 -6.76
C LYS A 91 -5.42 -4.87 -8.16
N ASP A 92 -4.46 -5.51 -8.81
CA ASP A 92 -4.58 -5.89 -10.21
C ASP A 92 -4.15 -7.35 -10.46
N VAL A 93 -2.88 -7.60 -10.67
CA VAL A 93 -2.33 -8.93 -10.99
C VAL A 93 -1.50 -9.48 -9.84
N THR A 94 -1.04 -10.71 -9.95
CA THR A 94 -0.10 -11.29 -8.98
C THR A 94 1.25 -10.58 -9.06
N HIS A 95 1.81 -10.18 -7.91
CA HIS A 95 3.15 -9.63 -7.75
C HIS A 95 3.96 -10.43 -6.75
N GLY A 96 5.28 -10.43 -6.91
CA GLY A 96 6.19 -10.84 -5.86
C GLY A 96 6.50 -9.64 -4.95
N PHE A 97 6.81 -9.90 -3.68
CA PHE A 97 7.22 -8.89 -2.71
C PHE A 97 8.37 -9.46 -1.88
N LEU A 98 9.59 -9.16 -2.31
CA LEU A 98 10.81 -9.61 -1.67
C LEU A 98 11.54 -8.40 -1.08
N ILE A 99 11.85 -8.40 0.21
CA ILE A 99 12.75 -7.43 0.82
C ILE A 99 14.16 -8.03 0.82
N ALA A 100 15.01 -7.50 -0.05
CA ALA A 100 16.37 -8.01 -0.22
C ALA A 100 17.17 -7.96 1.09
N GLY A 101 17.86 -9.06 1.42
CA GLY A 101 18.65 -9.18 2.64
C GLY A 101 17.86 -9.51 3.91
N THR A 102 16.58 -9.84 3.78
CA THR A 102 15.71 -10.26 4.90
C THR A 102 15.04 -11.61 4.61
N ASN A 103 14.23 -12.07 5.56
CA ASN A 103 13.40 -13.27 5.44
C ASN A 103 12.04 -13.02 4.79
N VAL A 104 11.74 -11.78 4.37
CA VAL A 104 10.45 -11.43 3.76
C VAL A 104 10.44 -11.78 2.29
N ASN A 105 9.62 -12.76 1.92
CA ASN A 105 9.38 -13.17 0.55
C ASN A 105 7.93 -13.61 0.41
N LEU A 106 7.09 -12.76 -0.18
CA LEU A 106 5.65 -12.95 -0.27
C LEU A 106 5.21 -12.98 -1.73
N MET A 107 4.17 -13.75 -2.00
CA MET A 107 3.39 -13.68 -3.23
C MET A 107 2.10 -12.94 -2.93
N LEU A 108 1.84 -11.87 -3.65
CA LEU A 108 0.64 -11.04 -3.53
C LEU A 108 -0.36 -11.50 -4.59
N VAL A 109 -1.40 -12.22 -4.16
CA VAL A 109 -2.44 -12.74 -5.06
C VAL A 109 -3.68 -11.84 -4.93
N PRO A 110 -4.33 -11.45 -6.04
CA PRO A 110 -5.55 -10.64 -5.99
C PRO A 110 -6.61 -11.21 -5.06
N GLY A 111 -7.20 -10.36 -4.25
CA GLY A 111 -8.24 -10.74 -3.28
C GLY A 111 -7.72 -11.35 -1.98
N THR A 112 -6.41 -11.46 -1.79
CA THR A 112 -5.81 -11.98 -0.55
C THR A 112 -4.94 -10.94 0.14
N VAL A 113 -4.73 -11.11 1.44
CA VAL A 113 -3.76 -10.33 2.22
C VAL A 113 -2.60 -11.25 2.58
N SER A 114 -1.38 -10.88 2.19
CA SER A 114 -0.15 -11.56 2.59
C SER A 114 0.49 -10.81 3.75
N ASN A 115 1.09 -11.51 4.71
CA ASN A 115 1.76 -10.86 5.82
C ASN A 115 3.11 -11.50 6.15
N SER A 116 3.97 -10.71 6.76
CA SER A 116 5.24 -11.14 7.34
C SER A 116 5.71 -10.16 8.39
N ARG A 117 6.59 -10.61 9.29
CA ARG A 117 7.26 -9.76 10.26
C ARG A 117 8.75 -9.73 9.98
N VAL A 118 9.36 -8.55 10.10
CA VAL A 118 10.80 -8.36 9.93
C VAL A 118 11.34 -7.40 10.98
N HIS A 119 12.54 -7.68 11.47
CA HIS A 119 13.28 -6.82 12.39
C HIS A 119 14.55 -6.32 11.71
N PHE A 120 14.87 -5.01 11.89
CA PHE A 120 16.01 -4.35 11.26
C PHE A 120 17.04 -3.94 12.31
N ASP A 121 18.01 -4.82 12.58
CA ASP A 121 19.10 -4.56 13.55
C ASP A 121 20.17 -3.62 13.01
N LYS A 122 20.29 -3.47 11.68
CA LYS A 122 21.38 -2.77 11.03
C LYS A 122 20.85 -1.63 10.17
N PRO A 123 21.50 -0.47 10.20
CA PRO A 123 21.21 0.60 9.27
C PRO A 123 21.53 0.17 7.83
N GLY A 124 20.78 0.67 6.87
CA GLY A 124 20.96 0.35 5.46
C GLY A 124 19.74 0.65 4.62
N ILE A 125 19.86 0.40 3.32
CA ILE A 125 18.76 0.47 2.36
C ILE A 125 18.38 -0.96 1.98
N TYR A 126 17.15 -1.33 2.29
CA TYR A 126 16.58 -2.63 1.98
C TYR A 126 15.62 -2.47 0.82
N THR A 127 16.02 -2.97 -0.35
CA THR A 127 15.21 -2.85 -1.56
C THR A 127 14.08 -3.87 -1.55
N ILE A 128 12.88 -3.41 -1.86
CA ILE A 128 11.71 -4.24 -2.15
C ILE A 128 11.65 -4.43 -3.66
N VAL A 129 11.59 -5.68 -4.13
CA VAL A 129 11.51 -5.99 -5.55
C VAL A 129 10.34 -6.90 -5.86
N CYS A 130 9.71 -6.67 -7.00
CA CYS A 130 8.77 -7.62 -7.57
C CYS A 130 9.55 -8.74 -8.25
N HIS A 131 9.35 -9.99 -7.83
CA HIS A 131 10.04 -11.15 -8.41
C HIS A 131 9.10 -12.08 -9.20
N GLU A 132 7.81 -11.73 -9.30
CA GLU A 132 6.83 -12.41 -10.13
C GLU A 132 6.49 -11.55 -11.35
N TYR A 133 6.55 -12.13 -12.55
CA TYR A 133 6.30 -11.38 -13.78
C TYR A 133 4.88 -10.78 -13.79
N CYS A 134 4.80 -9.47 -13.74
CA CYS A 134 3.56 -8.70 -13.64
C CYS A 134 3.33 -7.76 -14.84
N GLY A 135 4.02 -7.98 -15.95
CA GLY A 135 3.82 -7.22 -17.17
C GLY A 135 5.04 -6.44 -17.65
N ARG A 136 4.82 -5.52 -18.59
CA ARG A 136 5.88 -4.89 -19.42
C ARG A 136 6.94 -4.12 -18.63
N ASN A 137 6.58 -3.49 -17.51
CA ASN A 137 7.51 -2.70 -16.67
C ASN A 137 7.91 -3.40 -15.37
N HIS A 138 7.74 -4.72 -15.32
CA HIS A 138 8.05 -5.56 -14.16
C HIS A 138 9.45 -5.33 -13.59
N GLN A 139 10.47 -5.19 -14.43
CA GLN A 139 11.87 -5.01 -14.02
C GLN A 139 12.13 -3.68 -13.27
N ASN A 140 11.23 -2.71 -13.40
CA ASN A 140 11.34 -1.40 -12.73
C ASN A 140 10.47 -1.30 -11.48
N MET A 141 9.65 -2.32 -11.18
CA MET A 141 8.78 -2.34 -10.03
C MET A 141 9.56 -2.61 -8.75
N ASN A 142 9.85 -1.55 -8.01
CA ASN A 142 10.59 -1.60 -6.75
C ASN A 142 10.12 -0.53 -5.77
N ALA A 143 10.50 -0.74 -4.51
CA ALA A 143 10.37 0.22 -3.41
C ALA A 143 11.57 0.03 -2.48
N ARG A 144 11.68 0.79 -1.39
CA ARG A 144 12.77 0.63 -0.43
C ARG A 144 12.37 0.97 0.99
N ILE A 145 13.06 0.33 1.92
CA ILE A 145 13.05 0.67 3.35
C ILE A 145 14.42 1.23 3.71
N GLU A 146 14.47 2.45 4.18
CA GLU A 146 15.68 3.13 4.65
C GLU A 146 15.72 3.05 6.18
N VAL A 147 16.72 2.36 6.71
CA VAL A 147 16.92 2.16 8.14
C VAL A 147 18.13 2.96 8.59
N SER A 148 17.98 3.82 9.60
CA SER A 148 19.10 4.66 10.07
C SER A 148 18.92 5.06 11.54
N ASP A 149 20.06 5.19 12.24
CA ASP A 149 20.11 5.72 13.61
C ASP A 149 19.72 7.21 13.70
N GLN A 150 19.80 7.93 12.57
CA GLN A 150 19.45 9.35 12.48
C GLN A 150 17.94 9.59 12.31
N ILE A 151 17.17 8.55 12.01
CA ILE A 151 15.73 8.62 11.88
C ILE A 151 15.12 8.49 13.26
N ALA A 152 14.45 9.55 13.74
CA ALA A 152 13.82 9.56 15.06
C ALA A 152 12.48 8.80 15.08
N ASP A 153 11.72 8.88 13.97
CA ASP A 153 10.44 8.19 13.78
C ASP A 153 10.25 7.85 12.30
N TYR A 154 9.20 7.09 11.98
CA TYR A 154 8.94 6.71 10.60
C TYR A 154 8.53 7.88 9.71
N SER A 155 8.87 7.79 8.43
CA SER A 155 8.31 8.60 7.37
C SER A 155 8.12 7.78 6.10
N VAL A 156 7.17 8.17 5.27
CA VAL A 156 6.83 7.46 4.03
C VAL A 156 6.78 8.41 2.85
N GLU A 157 7.08 7.88 1.67
CA GLU A 157 6.90 8.55 0.38
C GLU A 157 6.15 7.61 -0.57
N GLY A 158 5.48 8.20 -1.57
CA GLY A 158 4.75 7.43 -2.57
C GLY A 158 3.50 6.76 -2.01
N LEU A 159 2.90 7.33 -0.97
CA LEU A 159 1.51 7.09 -0.68
C LEU A 159 0.66 7.76 -1.75
N PRO A 160 -0.51 7.21 -2.11
CA PRO A 160 -1.40 7.84 -3.09
C PRO A 160 -1.66 9.31 -2.79
N ALA A 161 -1.79 9.66 -1.50
CA ALA A 161 -1.93 11.02 -1.03
C ALA A 161 -0.76 11.94 -1.43
N ASP A 162 0.48 11.48 -1.35
CA ASP A 162 1.64 12.30 -1.71
C ASP A 162 1.77 12.49 -3.22
N GLU A 163 1.52 11.44 -4.00
CA GLU A 163 1.55 11.54 -5.46
C GLU A 163 0.40 12.39 -5.99
N GLY A 164 -0.80 12.28 -5.43
CA GLY A 164 -1.93 13.13 -5.76
C GLY A 164 -1.64 14.61 -5.51
N MET A 165 -1.00 14.95 -4.38
CA MET A 165 -0.57 16.32 -4.09
C MET A 165 0.47 16.82 -5.09
N LYS A 166 1.48 16.03 -5.42
CA LYS A 166 2.48 16.39 -6.44
C LYS A 166 1.84 16.60 -7.82
N LEU A 167 0.86 15.78 -8.18
CA LEU A 167 0.11 15.92 -9.42
C LEU A 167 -0.73 17.19 -9.43
N LEU A 168 -1.42 17.53 -8.35
CA LEU A 168 -2.17 18.77 -8.22
C LEU A 168 -1.28 20.01 -8.45
N ASP A 169 -0.05 19.98 -7.91
CA ASP A 169 0.94 21.04 -8.12
C ASP A 169 1.48 21.04 -9.56
N ALA A 170 2.00 19.90 -10.02
CA ALA A 170 2.63 19.76 -11.34
C ALA A 170 1.66 20.04 -12.51
N LYS A 171 0.38 19.71 -12.36
CA LYS A 171 -0.67 19.97 -13.35
C LYS A 171 -1.32 21.34 -13.19
N GLY A 172 -0.85 22.14 -12.23
CA GLY A 172 -1.29 23.53 -12.01
C GLY A 172 -2.67 23.66 -11.35
N CYS A 173 -3.23 22.61 -10.77
CA CYS A 173 -4.53 22.66 -10.10
C CYS A 173 -4.52 23.63 -8.92
N LEU A 174 -3.38 23.70 -8.18
CA LEU A 174 -3.21 24.55 -7.01
C LEU A 174 -3.10 26.03 -7.32
N ALA A 175 -2.99 26.43 -8.60
CA ALA A 175 -3.07 27.82 -9.01
C ALA A 175 -4.47 28.43 -8.78
N CYS A 176 -5.51 27.58 -8.78
CA CYS A 176 -6.89 27.99 -8.63
C CYS A 176 -7.59 27.37 -7.41
N HIS A 177 -7.17 26.15 -7.01
CA HIS A 177 -7.76 25.38 -5.91
C HIS A 177 -6.81 25.35 -4.71
N SER A 178 -7.37 25.25 -3.50
CA SER A 178 -6.61 25.05 -2.27
C SER A 178 -6.86 23.69 -1.67
N VAL A 179 -5.94 23.23 -0.82
CA VAL A 179 -6.06 21.99 -0.04
C VAL A 179 -6.16 22.24 1.46
N ASP A 180 -6.07 23.49 1.88
CA ASP A 180 -6.09 23.92 3.28
C ASP A 180 -7.38 24.62 3.72
N GLY A 181 -8.30 24.85 2.79
CA GLY A 181 -9.57 25.56 3.02
C GLY A 181 -9.53 27.05 2.70
N SER A 182 -8.39 27.58 2.22
CA SER A 182 -8.31 28.97 1.78
C SER A 182 -9.17 29.22 0.54
N ALA A 183 -9.67 30.46 0.40
CA ALA A 183 -10.45 30.85 -0.76
C ALA A 183 -9.56 30.96 -2.00
N GLY A 184 -10.02 30.43 -3.13
CA GLY A 184 -9.35 30.48 -4.43
C GLY A 184 -10.29 30.88 -5.57
N VAL A 185 -9.79 30.86 -6.79
CA VAL A 185 -10.60 31.02 -8.00
C VAL A 185 -11.57 29.86 -8.18
N GLY A 186 -11.12 28.66 -7.81
CA GLY A 186 -11.93 27.45 -7.72
C GLY A 186 -12.21 27.05 -6.25
N PRO A 187 -13.13 26.10 -6.02
CA PRO A 187 -13.41 25.62 -4.68
C PRO A 187 -12.21 24.92 -4.04
N THR A 188 -12.13 24.99 -2.71
CA THR A 188 -11.14 24.22 -1.96
C THR A 188 -11.42 22.72 -2.07
N PHE A 189 -10.36 21.92 -2.09
CA PHE A 189 -10.45 20.46 -2.03
C PHE A 189 -10.62 19.94 -0.60
N LYS A 190 -10.29 20.77 0.42
CA LYS A 190 -10.39 20.36 1.82
C LYS A 190 -11.84 20.05 2.20
N GLY A 191 -12.11 18.82 2.60
CA GLY A 191 -13.44 18.35 2.98
C GLY A 191 -14.47 18.33 1.84
N ALA A 192 -14.02 18.46 0.59
CA ALA A 192 -14.93 18.51 -0.55
C ALA A 192 -15.34 17.12 -1.04
N TRP A 193 -14.49 16.12 -0.92
CA TRP A 193 -14.78 14.76 -1.40
C TRP A 193 -15.95 14.15 -0.60
N GLY A 194 -16.90 13.51 -1.28
CA GLY A 194 -18.12 13.00 -0.64
C GLY A 194 -19.11 14.07 -0.16
N ALA A 195 -18.74 15.36 -0.22
CA ALA A 195 -19.62 16.46 0.19
C ALA A 195 -20.63 16.84 -0.91
N PRO A 196 -21.79 17.39 -0.55
CA PRO A 196 -22.73 17.91 -1.52
C PRO A 196 -22.21 19.19 -2.18
N VAL A 197 -22.24 19.23 -3.51
CA VAL A 197 -21.86 20.39 -4.33
C VAL A 197 -23.11 20.90 -5.07
N THR A 198 -23.41 22.17 -4.91
CA THR A 198 -24.49 22.83 -5.63
C THR A 198 -23.99 23.33 -6.99
N LEU A 199 -24.66 22.99 -8.05
CA LEU A 199 -24.36 23.42 -9.40
C LEU A 199 -25.07 24.74 -9.75
N ALA A 200 -24.62 25.44 -10.79
CA ALA A 200 -25.20 26.72 -11.21
C ALA A 200 -26.66 26.63 -11.65
N ASP A 201 -27.11 25.45 -12.08
CA ASP A 201 -28.51 25.18 -12.40
C ASP A 201 -29.40 24.94 -11.16
N GLY A 202 -28.83 24.99 -9.97
CA GLY A 202 -29.51 24.76 -8.69
C GLY A 202 -29.60 23.30 -8.26
N THR A 203 -29.12 22.35 -9.06
CA THR A 203 -29.07 20.93 -8.65
C THR A 203 -27.92 20.70 -7.68
N THR A 204 -28.05 19.67 -6.85
CA THR A 204 -27.00 19.25 -5.91
C THR A 204 -26.54 17.85 -6.25
N ARG A 205 -25.23 17.66 -6.36
CA ARG A 205 -24.57 16.38 -6.57
C ARG A 205 -23.51 16.14 -5.50
N THR A 206 -23.18 14.89 -5.24
CA THR A 206 -22.03 14.55 -4.39
C THR A 206 -20.75 14.65 -5.23
N LEU A 207 -19.67 15.22 -4.68
CA LEU A 207 -18.37 15.14 -5.29
C LEU A 207 -17.82 13.72 -5.09
N ASP A 208 -17.98 12.92 -6.12
CA ASP A 208 -17.52 11.55 -6.25
C ASP A 208 -16.63 11.42 -7.50
N ASP A 209 -16.10 10.21 -7.74
CA ASP A 209 -15.26 9.89 -8.92
C ASP A 209 -15.94 10.35 -10.22
N ALA A 210 -17.23 10.11 -10.36
CA ALA A 210 -17.97 10.43 -11.59
C ALA A 210 -18.08 11.95 -11.82
N LEU A 211 -18.38 12.73 -10.77
CA LEU A 211 -18.46 14.19 -10.88
C LEU A 211 -17.06 14.78 -11.05
N PHE A 212 -16.06 14.29 -10.35
CA PHE A 212 -14.67 14.72 -10.47
C PHE A 212 -14.14 14.48 -11.90
N LEU A 213 -14.26 13.25 -12.39
CA LEU A 213 -13.84 12.87 -13.75
C LEU A 213 -14.53 13.74 -14.81
N GLN A 214 -15.84 13.94 -14.68
CA GLN A 214 -16.60 14.79 -15.61
C GLN A 214 -16.10 16.23 -15.57
N LYS A 215 -15.83 16.77 -14.37
CA LYS A 215 -15.37 18.17 -14.21
C LYS A 215 -13.95 18.37 -14.76
N VAL A 216 -13.06 17.40 -14.60
CA VAL A 216 -11.68 17.47 -15.09
C VAL A 216 -11.62 17.33 -16.63
N ARG A 217 -12.37 16.40 -17.20
CA ARG A 217 -12.34 16.12 -18.66
C ARG A 217 -13.19 17.09 -19.49
N HIS A 218 -14.31 17.55 -18.90
CA HIS A 218 -15.30 18.38 -19.57
C HIS A 218 -15.74 19.53 -18.65
N PRO A 219 -14.81 20.44 -18.29
CA PRO A 219 -15.07 21.51 -17.30
C PRO A 219 -16.16 22.49 -17.72
N ASP A 220 -16.44 22.61 -18.99
CA ASP A 220 -17.49 23.44 -19.59
C ASP A 220 -18.91 22.89 -19.42
N THR A 221 -19.04 21.58 -19.16
CA THR A 221 -20.35 20.92 -19.04
C THR A 221 -21.01 21.09 -17.67
N ILE A 222 -20.21 21.42 -16.65
CA ILE A 222 -20.68 21.58 -15.26
C ILE A 222 -20.07 22.86 -14.67
N THR A 223 -20.93 23.74 -14.17
CA THR A 223 -20.50 24.92 -13.39
C THR A 223 -20.93 24.76 -11.95
N ILE A 224 -19.99 24.93 -11.03
CA ILE A 224 -20.27 24.96 -9.59
C ILE A 224 -20.80 26.33 -9.25
N LYS A 225 -21.86 26.38 -8.45
CA LYS A 225 -22.48 27.65 -8.02
C LYS A 225 -21.44 28.50 -7.28
N ASP A 226 -21.52 29.80 -7.50
CA ASP A 226 -20.64 30.83 -6.92
C ASP A 226 -19.17 30.80 -7.40
N TYR A 227 -18.83 29.94 -8.39
CA TYR A 227 -17.51 29.91 -9.01
C TYR A 227 -17.60 30.18 -10.52
N PRO A 228 -16.63 30.95 -11.08
CA PRO A 228 -16.63 31.25 -12.51
C PRO A 228 -16.32 30.01 -13.35
N PRO A 229 -16.89 29.87 -14.57
CA PRO A 229 -16.64 28.72 -15.46
C PRO A 229 -15.31 28.87 -16.23
N VAL A 230 -14.21 29.04 -15.51
CA VAL A 230 -12.87 29.33 -16.08
C VAL A 230 -11.88 28.17 -15.95
N MET A 231 -12.33 27.02 -15.45
CA MET A 231 -11.47 25.85 -15.33
C MET A 231 -11.06 25.36 -16.72
N PRO A 232 -9.75 25.24 -17.02
CA PRO A 232 -9.26 24.71 -18.28
C PRO A 232 -9.39 23.20 -18.32
N VAL A 233 -9.39 22.61 -19.53
CA VAL A 233 -9.20 21.17 -19.71
C VAL A 233 -7.75 20.83 -19.42
N ILE A 234 -7.52 19.93 -18.47
CA ILE A 234 -6.20 19.47 -18.06
C ILE A 234 -6.02 18.04 -18.55
N PRO A 235 -5.00 17.77 -19.39
CA PRO A 235 -4.76 16.40 -19.87
C PRO A 235 -4.19 15.55 -18.71
N LEU A 236 -5.01 14.62 -18.23
CA LEU A 236 -4.66 13.63 -17.21
C LEU A 236 -4.90 12.22 -17.75
N THR A 237 -4.02 11.31 -17.43
CA THR A 237 -4.25 9.87 -17.62
C THR A 237 -5.21 9.34 -16.55
N ASP A 238 -5.76 8.16 -16.77
CA ASP A 238 -6.64 7.52 -15.76
C ASP A 238 -5.90 7.23 -14.45
N ASP A 239 -4.61 6.85 -14.53
CA ASP A 239 -3.77 6.63 -13.36
C ASP A 239 -3.52 7.93 -12.57
N GLU A 240 -3.26 9.06 -13.25
CA GLU A 240 -3.09 10.37 -12.60
C GLU A 240 -4.38 10.83 -11.93
N ILE A 241 -5.54 10.58 -12.55
CA ILE A 241 -6.85 10.87 -11.97
C ILE A 241 -7.04 10.08 -10.69
N SER A 242 -6.82 8.75 -10.72
CA SER A 242 -6.96 7.88 -9.55
C SER A 242 -6.05 8.28 -8.39
N GLN A 243 -4.82 8.75 -8.66
CA GLN A 243 -3.89 9.24 -7.65
C GLN A 243 -4.38 10.55 -7.02
N ILE A 244 -4.96 11.46 -7.83
CA ILE A 244 -5.55 12.70 -7.31
C ILE A 244 -6.78 12.38 -6.46
N GLU A 245 -7.68 11.51 -6.92
CA GLU A 245 -8.87 11.08 -6.19
C GLU A 245 -8.51 10.49 -4.82
N ALA A 246 -7.54 9.58 -4.76
CA ALA A 246 -7.05 8.99 -3.51
C ALA A 246 -6.50 10.05 -2.53
N TYR A 247 -5.81 11.09 -3.05
CA TYR A 247 -5.37 12.22 -2.23
C TYR A 247 -6.55 13.02 -1.69
N LEU A 248 -7.54 13.36 -2.54
CA LEU A 248 -8.70 14.15 -2.15
C LEU A 248 -9.58 13.43 -1.10
N GLU A 249 -9.70 12.11 -1.20
CA GLU A 249 -10.34 11.29 -0.16
C GLU A 249 -9.62 11.41 1.19
N GLY A 250 -8.29 11.45 1.18
CA GLY A 250 -7.47 11.63 2.38
C GLY A 250 -7.62 12.99 3.06
N LEU A 251 -8.01 14.04 2.33
CA LEU A 251 -8.21 15.40 2.86
C LEU A 251 -9.46 15.58 3.74
N GLN A 252 -10.24 14.53 3.95
CA GLN A 252 -11.49 14.56 4.73
C GLN A 252 -11.29 14.46 6.24
N LYS A 253 -10.07 14.20 6.70
CA LYS A 253 -9.77 13.97 8.12
C LYS A 253 -9.28 15.23 8.83
#